data_303d9e27627735c65d28474769f7b5fd
#
_entry.id   303d9e27627735c65d28474769f7b5fd
#
_cell.length_a   1.000
_cell.length_b   1.000
_cell.length_c   1.000
_cell.angle_alpha   90.00
_cell.angle_beta   90.00
_cell.angle_gamma   90.00
#
_symmetry.space_group_name_H-M   'P 1'
#
loop_
_entity.id
_entity.type
_entity.pdbx_description
1 polymer ?
#
loop_
_entity_poly.entity_id
_entity_poly.type
_entity_poly.pdbx_seq_one_letter_code
_entity_poly.pdbx_strand_id
1 'polypeptide(L)'
;DMCCGTGNLTKDCPEEMFSNLYMSTLNEEDVNILNHTKFKRANVFCQDFLNTDDEYDFLQTSKNWVFILNPPYSASPTVRDEHKKGVSDTKIGLRMKNDSMNKAASNLTTQFLWKILQLSKQYNINITVGMFTQISFAMNPSYSHFYNEWKKCFGFVNGFCFHCSEFEGTTGEWPVVFSVWSTQTDAQSVVVDIFEN
;
A
#
# COMPACT_ATOMS: atom_id res chain seq x y z
N ASP A 1 -0.33 8.79 1.44
CA ASP A 1 0.55 7.71 1.92
C ASP A 1 0.02 7.17 3.25
N MET A 2 -0.59 6.00 3.22
CA MET A 2 -1.29 5.41 4.37
C MET A 2 -0.39 4.49 5.23
N CYS A 3 0.92 4.55 5.05
CA CYS A 3 1.94 3.85 5.85
C CYS A 3 3.27 4.63 5.81
N CYS A 4 3.18 5.94 6.05
CA CYS A 4 4.25 6.89 5.72
C CYS A 4 5.50 6.80 6.60
N GLY A 5 5.42 6.23 7.82
CA GLY A 5 6.49 6.32 8.79
C GLY A 5 6.95 7.79 8.94
N THR A 6 8.24 8.05 8.79
CA THR A 6 8.82 9.41 8.85
C THR A 6 8.75 10.19 7.53
N GLY A 7 7.99 9.71 6.51
CA GLY A 7 7.72 10.43 5.28
C GLY A 7 8.79 10.28 4.17
N ASN A 8 9.65 9.27 4.26
CA ASN A 8 10.74 9.08 3.30
C ASN A 8 10.27 8.94 1.84
N LEU A 9 9.12 8.30 1.62
CA LEU A 9 8.58 8.06 0.29
C LEU A 9 8.11 9.35 -0.40
N THR A 10 7.65 10.33 0.36
CA THR A 10 7.08 11.58 -0.14
C THR A 10 7.97 12.80 0.10
N LYS A 11 9.18 12.58 0.64
CA LYS A 11 10.09 13.68 1.04
C LYS A 11 10.50 14.62 -0.11
N ASP A 12 10.54 14.13 -1.33
CA ASP A 12 10.98 14.88 -2.51
C ASP A 12 9.80 15.42 -3.35
N CYS A 13 8.56 15.29 -2.85
CA CYS A 13 7.42 15.95 -3.46
C CYS A 13 7.59 17.49 -3.39
N PRO A 14 7.14 18.22 -4.42
CA PRO A 14 7.11 19.70 -4.40
C PRO A 14 6.32 20.23 -3.20
N GLU A 15 6.83 21.29 -2.55
CA GLU A 15 6.22 21.84 -1.32
C GLU A 15 4.78 22.34 -1.52
N GLU A 16 4.45 22.79 -2.73
CA GLU A 16 3.09 23.22 -3.08
C GLU A 16 2.07 22.08 -3.04
N MET A 17 2.53 20.83 -3.10
CA MET A 17 1.66 19.65 -3.01
C MET A 17 1.35 19.25 -1.57
N PHE A 18 2.10 19.74 -0.58
CA PHE A 18 1.97 19.26 0.81
C PHE A 18 0.59 19.53 1.43
N SER A 19 -0.08 20.61 1.07
CA SER A 19 -1.44 20.88 1.55
C SER A 19 -2.47 19.82 1.07
N ASN A 20 -2.17 19.11 -0.01
CA ASN A 20 -2.99 18.04 -0.57
C ASN A 20 -2.43 16.64 -0.27
N LEU A 21 -1.38 16.57 0.56
CA LEU A 21 -0.77 15.31 0.98
C LEU A 21 -1.44 14.83 2.28
N TYR A 22 -1.94 13.62 2.25
CA TYR A 22 -2.54 12.92 3.39
C TYR A 22 -1.66 11.76 3.78
N MET A 23 -1.21 11.73 5.02
CA MET A 23 -0.21 10.79 5.53
C MET A 23 -0.70 10.14 6.81
N SER A 24 -0.59 8.82 6.91
CA SER A 24 -0.86 8.14 8.18
C SER A 24 0.26 7.20 8.60
N THR A 25 0.47 7.12 9.90
CA THR A 25 1.41 6.22 10.55
C THR A 25 0.81 5.68 11.84
N LEU A 26 1.31 4.55 12.32
CA LEU A 26 0.89 3.95 13.59
C LEU A 26 1.52 4.62 14.81
N ASN A 27 2.60 5.37 14.61
CA ASN A 27 3.46 5.86 15.68
C ASN A 27 3.28 7.37 15.88
N GLU A 28 2.88 7.79 17.06
CA GLU A 28 2.77 9.22 17.40
C GLU A 28 4.11 9.96 17.34
N GLU A 29 5.23 9.28 17.59
CA GLU A 29 6.56 9.88 17.43
C GLU A 29 6.83 10.28 15.98
N ASP A 30 6.42 9.44 15.01
CA ASP A 30 6.53 9.78 13.59
C ASP A 30 5.65 11.00 13.25
N VAL A 31 4.43 11.06 13.78
CA VAL A 31 3.54 12.23 13.60
C VAL A 31 4.22 13.50 14.12
N ASN A 32 4.83 13.43 15.30
CA ASN A 32 5.56 14.56 15.87
C ASN A 32 6.74 14.99 14.98
N ILE A 33 7.52 14.04 14.47
CA ILE A 33 8.62 14.31 13.53
C ILE A 33 8.08 15.01 12.27
N LEU A 34 7.03 14.46 11.66
CA LEU A 34 6.44 15.01 10.43
C LEU A 34 5.96 16.46 10.65
N ASN A 35 5.26 16.73 11.74
CA ASN A 35 4.74 18.07 12.06
C ASN A 35 5.82 19.12 12.34
N HIS A 36 7.04 18.70 12.69
CA HIS A 36 8.18 19.59 12.93
C HIS A 36 9.17 19.67 11.75
N THR A 37 8.86 19.02 10.63
CA THR A 37 9.67 19.04 9.40
C THR A 37 8.97 19.80 8.28
N LYS A 38 9.42 19.58 7.04
CA LYS A 38 8.79 20.13 5.84
C LYS A 38 7.33 19.69 5.65
N PHE A 39 6.89 18.62 6.30
CA PHE A 39 5.52 18.10 6.23
C PHE A 39 4.51 18.83 7.11
N LYS A 40 4.91 19.90 7.83
CA LYS A 40 4.02 20.72 8.68
C LYS A 40 2.76 21.25 7.99
N ARG A 41 2.72 21.23 6.65
CA ARG A 41 1.55 21.65 5.84
C ARG A 41 0.73 20.45 5.34
N ALA A 42 1.22 19.22 5.54
CA ALA A 42 0.50 18.01 5.17
C ALA A 42 -0.57 17.66 6.21
N ASN A 43 -1.53 16.84 5.81
CA ASN A 43 -2.56 16.30 6.69
C ASN A 43 -2.02 14.99 7.27
N VAL A 44 -1.50 15.03 8.50
CA VAL A 44 -0.82 13.89 9.14
C VAL A 44 -1.73 13.30 10.23
N PHE A 45 -1.89 11.98 10.22
CA PHE A 45 -2.75 11.24 11.15
C PHE A 45 -1.97 10.13 11.86
N CYS A 46 -2.18 9.98 13.18
CA CYS A 46 -1.83 8.76 13.90
C CYS A 46 -2.99 7.78 13.75
N GLN A 47 -2.88 6.82 12.82
CA GLN A 47 -4.01 5.96 12.48
C GLN A 47 -3.54 4.60 11.98
N ASP A 48 -4.19 3.54 12.48
CA ASP A 48 -4.04 2.20 11.93
C ASP A 48 -4.95 2.02 10.72
N PHE A 49 -4.38 2.16 9.53
CA PHE A 49 -5.11 2.05 8.27
C PHE A 49 -5.84 0.71 8.10
N LEU A 50 -5.34 -0.39 8.66
CA LEU A 50 -5.94 -1.72 8.50
C LEU A 50 -6.99 -2.05 9.56
N ASN A 51 -6.98 -1.36 10.70
CA ASN A 51 -7.89 -1.62 11.81
C ASN A 51 -8.94 -0.53 12.05
N THR A 52 -8.77 0.62 11.42
CA THR A 52 -9.77 1.69 11.54
C THR A 52 -10.95 1.46 10.61
N ASP A 53 -12.15 1.76 11.10
CA ASP A 53 -13.39 1.88 10.30
C ASP A 53 -13.74 3.35 10.05
N ASP A 54 -12.82 4.27 10.39
CA ASP A 54 -13.04 5.70 10.23
C ASP A 54 -13.43 6.06 8.81
N GLU A 55 -14.31 7.02 8.71
CA GLU A 55 -14.67 7.63 7.44
C GLU A 55 -13.49 8.48 6.93
N TYR A 56 -13.20 8.36 5.67
CA TYR A 56 -12.16 9.14 4.98
C TYR A 56 -12.84 10.26 4.20
N ASP A 57 -13.51 11.17 4.91
CA ASP A 57 -14.29 12.25 4.29
C ASP A 57 -13.49 13.10 3.32
N PHE A 58 -12.20 13.26 3.56
CA PHE A 58 -11.32 13.94 2.63
C PHE A 58 -11.28 13.31 1.24
N LEU A 59 -11.57 12.01 1.10
CA LEU A 59 -11.65 11.36 -0.21
C LEU A 59 -12.80 11.92 -1.07
N GLN A 60 -13.81 12.54 -0.45
CA GLN A 60 -14.92 13.16 -1.17
C GLN A 60 -14.54 14.51 -1.80
N THR A 61 -13.42 15.09 -1.41
CA THR A 61 -12.96 16.41 -1.92
C THR A 61 -12.45 16.36 -3.35
N SER A 62 -12.14 15.18 -3.88
CA SER A 62 -11.70 14.96 -5.26
C SER A 62 -12.27 13.67 -5.83
N LYS A 63 -12.40 13.63 -7.15
CA LYS A 63 -12.74 12.40 -7.88
C LYS A 63 -11.50 11.57 -8.24
N ASN A 64 -10.30 12.14 -8.16
CA ASN A 64 -9.07 11.47 -8.55
C ASN A 64 -8.07 11.52 -7.38
N TRP A 65 -7.58 10.36 -6.98
CA TRP A 65 -6.64 10.19 -5.90
C TRP A 65 -5.42 9.37 -6.32
N VAL A 66 -4.27 9.74 -5.80
CA VAL A 66 -3.05 8.97 -5.93
C VAL A 66 -2.66 8.43 -4.56
N PHE A 67 -2.55 7.11 -4.45
CA PHE A 67 -1.99 6.43 -3.29
C PHE A 67 -0.56 6.03 -3.62
N ILE A 68 0.40 6.45 -2.78
CA ILE A 68 1.80 6.02 -2.85
C ILE A 68 2.10 5.26 -1.58
N LEU A 69 2.65 4.04 -1.69
CA LEU A 69 2.78 3.12 -0.58
C LEU A 69 4.12 2.37 -0.61
N ASN A 70 4.69 2.21 0.55
CA ASN A 70 5.72 1.20 0.81
C ASN A 70 5.29 0.40 2.06
N PRO A 71 4.29 -0.49 1.92
CA PRO A 71 3.76 -1.23 3.05
C PRO A 71 4.79 -2.22 3.59
N PRO A 72 4.74 -2.54 4.89
CA PRO A 72 5.68 -3.50 5.47
C PRO A 72 5.59 -4.87 4.77
N TYR A 73 6.75 -5.41 4.38
CA TYR A 73 6.87 -6.70 3.68
C TYR A 73 6.76 -7.89 4.65
N SER A 74 5.76 -7.93 5.49
CA SER A 74 5.55 -9.09 6.34
C SER A 74 4.75 -10.16 5.61
N ALA A 75 5.47 -11.18 5.14
CA ALA A 75 4.86 -12.42 4.73
C ALA A 75 4.75 -13.38 5.93
N SER A 76 3.64 -14.07 5.99
CA SER A 76 3.28 -15.30 6.72
C SER A 76 4.27 -15.93 7.73
N PRO A 77 3.79 -16.53 8.82
CA PRO A 77 4.56 -16.97 9.98
C PRO A 77 5.30 -18.29 9.73
N THR A 78 6.42 -18.25 9.04
CA THR A 78 7.41 -19.34 9.09
C THR A 78 8.51 -19.07 10.11
N VAL A 79 8.54 -17.91 10.73
CA VAL A 79 9.50 -17.55 11.79
C VAL A 79 8.75 -17.23 13.06
N ARG A 80 9.19 -17.82 14.17
CA ARG A 80 8.69 -17.64 15.55
C ARG A 80 8.97 -16.23 16.08
N ASP A 81 8.53 -15.19 15.38
CA ASP A 81 8.72 -13.80 15.80
C ASP A 81 7.46 -13.25 16.44
N GLU A 82 7.61 -12.79 17.67
CA GLU A 82 6.52 -12.11 18.42
C GLU A 82 6.00 -10.86 17.70
N HIS A 83 6.82 -10.25 16.83
CA HIS A 83 6.47 -9.10 16.00
C HIS A 83 5.49 -9.38 14.84
N LYS A 84 5.17 -10.66 14.58
CA LYS A 84 4.21 -11.05 13.52
C LYS A 84 2.85 -11.49 14.07
N LYS A 85 2.66 -11.43 15.38
CA LYS A 85 1.34 -11.65 15.98
C LYS A 85 0.42 -10.52 15.52
N GLY A 86 -0.70 -10.86 14.90
CA GLY A 86 -1.75 -9.92 14.55
C GLY A 86 -1.88 -9.56 13.06
N VAL A 87 -0.96 -9.94 12.16
CA VAL A 87 -1.09 -9.65 10.72
C VAL A 87 -2.38 -10.20 10.11
N SER A 88 -2.82 -11.36 10.56
CA SER A 88 -4.07 -11.98 10.13
C SER A 88 -5.30 -11.54 10.93
N ASP A 89 -5.09 -10.81 12.02
CA ASP A 89 -6.14 -10.41 12.95
C ASP A 89 -6.58 -8.95 12.78
N THR A 90 -6.06 -8.27 11.76
CA THR A 90 -6.56 -6.95 11.38
C THR A 90 -8.02 -7.02 10.94
N LYS A 91 -8.79 -5.95 11.12
CA LYS A 91 -10.18 -5.88 10.64
C LYS A 91 -10.27 -6.18 9.14
N ILE A 92 -9.35 -5.66 8.35
CA ILE A 92 -9.29 -5.93 6.90
C ILE A 92 -8.94 -7.40 6.64
N GLY A 93 -7.96 -7.98 7.33
CA GLY A 93 -7.61 -9.39 7.21
C GLY A 93 -8.78 -10.32 7.53
N LEU A 94 -9.55 -10.01 8.59
CA LEU A 94 -10.76 -10.76 8.94
C LEU A 94 -11.85 -10.66 7.86
N ARG A 95 -12.09 -9.47 7.30
CA ARG A 95 -13.02 -9.28 6.17
C ARG A 95 -12.58 -10.10 4.95
N MET A 96 -11.30 -10.03 4.58
CA MET A 96 -10.75 -10.82 3.48
C MET A 96 -10.86 -12.34 3.70
N LYS A 97 -10.73 -12.82 4.95
CA LYS A 97 -10.97 -14.23 5.28
C LYS A 97 -12.42 -14.63 5.04
N ASN A 98 -13.36 -13.79 5.45
CA ASN A 98 -14.80 -14.02 5.22
C ASN A 98 -15.11 -14.05 3.72
N ASP A 99 -14.40 -13.26 2.90
CA ASP A 99 -14.50 -13.25 1.45
C ASP A 99 -13.68 -14.38 0.79
N SER A 100 -13.24 -15.38 1.55
CA SER A 100 -12.49 -16.56 1.09
C SER A 100 -11.14 -16.22 0.40
N MET A 101 -10.50 -15.12 0.77
CA MET A 101 -9.22 -14.69 0.19
C MET A 101 -7.99 -15.37 0.82
N ASN A 102 -8.21 -16.28 1.75
CA ASN A 102 -7.21 -17.21 2.34
C ASN A 102 -5.81 -16.59 2.54
N LYS A 103 -4.85 -16.92 1.68
CA LYS A 103 -3.46 -16.47 1.79
C LYS A 103 -3.30 -14.95 1.65
N ALA A 104 -4.11 -14.31 0.83
CA ALA A 104 -4.09 -12.86 0.68
C ALA A 104 -4.48 -12.16 1.98
N ALA A 105 -5.42 -12.71 2.74
CA ALA A 105 -5.83 -12.17 4.04
C ALA A 105 -4.71 -12.18 5.10
N SER A 106 -3.66 -12.99 4.92
CA SER A 106 -2.52 -13.09 5.83
C SER A 106 -1.29 -12.30 5.37
N ASN A 107 -1.43 -11.44 4.36
CA ASN A 107 -0.35 -10.63 3.82
C ASN A 107 -0.72 -9.15 3.92
N LEU A 108 0.13 -8.34 4.57
CA LEU A 108 -0.16 -6.92 4.79
C LEU A 108 -0.31 -6.13 3.48
N THR A 109 0.54 -6.37 2.50
CA THR A 109 0.44 -5.69 1.21
C THR A 109 -0.93 -5.86 0.57
N THR A 110 -1.43 -7.11 0.53
CA THR A 110 -2.77 -7.37 -0.05
C THR A 110 -3.90 -6.81 0.81
N GLN A 111 -3.71 -6.69 2.13
CA GLN A 111 -4.68 -6.02 3.00
C GLN A 111 -4.75 -4.52 2.70
N PHE A 112 -3.60 -3.84 2.51
CA PHE A 112 -3.57 -2.43 2.07
C PHE A 112 -4.29 -2.26 0.73
N LEU A 113 -3.96 -3.06 -0.25
CA LEU A 113 -4.61 -3.03 -1.57
C LEU A 113 -6.11 -3.29 -1.49
N TRP A 114 -6.51 -4.29 -0.71
CA TRP A 114 -7.92 -4.61 -0.52
C TRP A 114 -8.68 -3.42 0.08
N LYS A 115 -8.12 -2.77 1.10
CA LYS A 115 -8.75 -1.58 1.68
C LYS A 115 -8.86 -0.45 0.66
N ILE A 116 -7.82 -0.18 -0.13
CA ILE A 116 -7.86 0.84 -1.18
C ILE A 116 -8.93 0.51 -2.23
N LEU A 117 -9.07 -0.76 -2.62
CA LEU A 117 -10.13 -1.20 -3.52
C LEU A 117 -11.52 -0.95 -2.91
N GLN A 118 -11.70 -1.21 -1.61
CA GLN A 118 -12.97 -0.93 -0.94
C GLN A 118 -13.26 0.58 -0.90
N LEU A 119 -12.26 1.42 -0.60
CA LEU A 119 -12.40 2.87 -0.61
C LEU A 119 -12.79 3.41 -1.99
N SER A 120 -12.16 2.90 -3.07
CA SER A 120 -12.54 3.27 -4.44
C SER A 120 -14.02 3.03 -4.72
N LYS A 121 -14.54 1.86 -4.29
CA LYS A 121 -15.96 1.51 -4.45
C LYS A 121 -16.87 2.34 -3.55
N GLN A 122 -16.51 2.47 -2.26
CA GLN A 122 -17.32 3.15 -1.25
C GLN A 122 -17.53 4.63 -1.60
N TYR A 123 -16.47 5.31 -2.01
CA TYR A 123 -16.50 6.74 -2.32
C TYR A 123 -16.75 7.05 -3.80
N ASN A 124 -16.85 6.01 -4.64
CA ASN A 124 -17.00 6.13 -6.09
C ASN A 124 -15.98 7.11 -6.70
N ILE A 125 -14.70 6.86 -6.44
CA ILE A 125 -13.56 7.68 -6.84
C ILE A 125 -12.59 6.89 -7.71
N ASN A 126 -11.85 7.62 -8.55
CA ASN A 126 -10.75 7.07 -9.31
C ASN A 126 -9.49 7.05 -8.47
N ILE A 127 -8.80 5.93 -8.45
CA ILE A 127 -7.56 5.78 -7.69
C ILE A 127 -6.45 5.31 -8.62
N THR A 128 -5.30 5.95 -8.51
CA THR A 128 -4.02 5.44 -9.02
C THR A 128 -3.17 5.03 -7.81
N VAL A 129 -2.65 3.81 -7.81
CA VAL A 129 -1.81 3.28 -6.73
C VAL A 129 -0.41 3.04 -7.27
N GLY A 130 0.59 3.73 -6.71
CA GLY A 130 2.01 3.44 -6.87
C GLY A 130 2.53 2.76 -5.60
N MET A 131 3.15 1.59 -5.73
CA MET A 131 3.61 0.88 -4.53
C MET A 131 4.87 0.07 -4.76
N PHE A 132 5.69 0.01 -3.70
CA PHE A 132 6.77 -0.96 -3.61
C PHE A 132 6.26 -2.26 -2.98
N THR A 133 6.51 -3.39 -3.62
CA THR A 133 6.04 -4.69 -3.11
C THR A 133 6.80 -5.85 -3.76
N GLN A 134 6.64 -7.02 -3.18
CA GLN A 134 6.88 -8.27 -3.91
C GLN A 134 5.67 -8.52 -4.84
N ILE A 135 5.91 -8.71 -6.12
CA ILE A 135 4.85 -8.93 -7.13
C ILE A 135 4.08 -10.27 -6.94
N SER A 136 4.37 -10.99 -5.89
CA SER A 136 3.79 -12.31 -5.59
C SER A 136 2.25 -12.32 -5.59
N PHE A 137 1.60 -11.21 -5.23
CA PHE A 137 0.14 -11.14 -5.24
C PHE A 137 -0.47 -11.28 -6.64
N ALA A 138 0.27 -10.91 -7.69
CA ALA A 138 -0.17 -11.01 -9.08
C ALA A 138 0.29 -12.32 -9.76
N MET A 139 1.33 -12.96 -9.25
CA MET A 139 1.97 -14.11 -9.91
C MET A 139 1.72 -15.44 -9.20
N ASN A 140 1.54 -15.46 -7.88
CA ASN A 140 1.39 -16.70 -7.12
C ASN A 140 -0.08 -17.14 -7.11
N PRO A 141 -0.37 -18.38 -7.56
CA PRO A 141 -1.74 -18.92 -7.61
C PRO A 141 -2.50 -18.84 -6.28
N SER A 142 -1.80 -18.85 -5.15
CA SER A 142 -2.42 -18.74 -3.82
C SER A 142 -3.12 -17.38 -3.59
N TYR A 143 -2.86 -16.38 -4.41
CA TYR A 143 -3.50 -15.07 -4.37
C TYR A 143 -4.53 -14.88 -5.49
N SER A 144 -4.81 -15.90 -6.30
CA SER A 144 -5.64 -15.79 -7.50
C SER A 144 -7.01 -15.17 -7.25
N HIS A 145 -7.67 -15.53 -6.14
CA HIS A 145 -8.97 -14.96 -5.79
C HIS A 145 -8.87 -13.44 -5.57
N PHE A 146 -7.94 -13.00 -4.72
CA PHE A 146 -7.68 -11.58 -4.51
C PHE A 146 -7.33 -10.87 -5.82
N TYR A 147 -6.39 -11.43 -6.59
CA TYR A 147 -5.93 -10.83 -7.83
C TYR A 147 -7.04 -10.69 -8.88
N ASN A 148 -7.94 -11.66 -8.96
CA ASN A 148 -9.10 -11.57 -9.83
C ASN A 148 -10.06 -10.45 -9.43
N GLU A 149 -10.30 -10.23 -8.14
CA GLU A 149 -11.10 -9.10 -7.65
C GLU A 149 -10.39 -7.76 -7.89
N TRP A 150 -9.07 -7.73 -7.69
CA TRP A 150 -8.24 -6.54 -7.96
C TRP A 150 -8.34 -6.12 -9.43
N LYS A 151 -8.15 -7.04 -10.36
CA LYS A 151 -8.21 -6.78 -11.81
C LYS A 151 -9.56 -6.32 -12.34
N LYS A 152 -10.63 -6.56 -11.62
CA LYS A 152 -11.96 -6.02 -12.01
C LYS A 152 -12.04 -4.51 -11.85
N CYS A 153 -11.18 -3.93 -11.02
CA CYS A 153 -11.21 -2.51 -10.68
C CYS A 153 -9.95 -1.77 -11.09
N PHE A 154 -8.81 -2.44 -11.11
CA PHE A 154 -7.50 -1.84 -11.37
C PHE A 154 -6.81 -2.52 -12.55
N GLY A 155 -6.41 -1.75 -13.55
CA GLY A 155 -5.49 -2.19 -14.59
C GLY A 155 -4.05 -1.76 -14.27
N PHE A 156 -3.09 -2.49 -14.82
CA PHE A 156 -1.67 -2.18 -14.70
C PHE A 156 -1.32 -1.01 -15.62
N VAL A 157 -0.60 -0.03 -15.10
CA VAL A 157 -0.15 1.15 -15.87
C VAL A 157 1.31 1.01 -16.27
N ASN A 158 2.18 0.84 -15.29
CA ASN A 158 3.64 0.74 -15.48
C ASN A 158 4.31 0.19 -14.22
N GLY A 159 5.59 -0.18 -14.33
CA GLY A 159 6.39 -0.58 -13.19
C GLY A 159 7.80 -0.95 -13.55
N PHE A 160 8.64 -1.09 -12.52
CA PHE A 160 10.00 -1.57 -12.66
C PHE A 160 10.36 -2.48 -11.50
N CYS A 161 11.30 -3.39 -11.77
CA CYS A 161 11.82 -4.36 -10.80
C CYS A 161 13.30 -4.09 -10.53
N PHE A 162 13.72 -4.23 -9.29
CA PHE A 162 15.09 -4.06 -8.86
C PHE A 162 15.37 -4.96 -7.66
N HIS A 163 16.64 -5.04 -7.26
CA HIS A 163 17.09 -5.88 -6.17
C HIS A 163 16.80 -5.20 -4.81
N CYS A 164 16.37 -5.96 -3.80
CA CYS A 164 16.06 -5.40 -2.47
C CYS A 164 17.26 -4.76 -1.78
N SER A 165 18.50 -5.10 -2.17
CA SER A 165 19.73 -4.49 -1.67
C SER A 165 19.82 -2.98 -1.93
N GLU A 166 19.01 -2.44 -2.86
CA GLU A 166 18.90 -1.00 -3.09
C GLU A 166 18.18 -0.26 -1.93
N PHE A 167 17.48 -0.99 -1.07
CA PHE A 167 16.95 -0.43 0.16
C PHE A 167 17.95 -0.53 1.30
N GLU A 168 18.27 0.59 1.90
CA GLU A 168 19.15 0.67 3.07
C GLU A 168 18.65 -0.22 4.20
N GLY A 169 19.54 -1.03 4.76
CA GLY A 169 19.24 -1.92 5.89
C GLY A 169 18.52 -3.22 5.52
N THR A 170 18.27 -3.51 4.24
CA THR A 170 17.74 -4.81 3.83
C THR A 170 18.85 -5.83 3.63
N THR A 171 18.61 -7.06 4.10
CA THR A 171 19.48 -8.21 3.85
C THR A 171 18.69 -9.24 3.03
N GLY A 172 19.29 -9.73 1.94
CA GLY A 172 18.67 -10.74 1.10
C GLY A 172 18.73 -10.41 -0.39
N GLU A 173 18.37 -11.38 -1.21
CA GLU A 173 18.45 -11.31 -2.68
C GLU A 173 17.06 -11.59 -3.29
N TRP A 174 16.08 -10.76 -2.99
CA TRP A 174 14.74 -10.91 -3.55
C TRP A 174 14.33 -9.66 -4.34
N PRO A 175 13.55 -9.83 -5.40
CA PRO A 175 13.12 -8.72 -6.23
C PRO A 175 12.06 -7.89 -5.53
N VAL A 176 12.22 -6.57 -5.64
CA VAL A 176 11.19 -5.57 -5.30
C VAL A 176 10.68 -4.98 -6.60
N VAL A 177 9.38 -4.81 -6.67
CA VAL A 177 8.73 -4.15 -7.80
C VAL A 177 8.09 -2.86 -7.32
N PHE A 178 8.39 -1.75 -7.98
CA PHE A 178 7.51 -0.60 -7.97
C PHE A 178 6.49 -0.78 -9.08
N SER A 179 5.22 -0.80 -8.75
CA SER A 179 4.14 -0.99 -9.72
C SER A 179 3.08 0.09 -9.58
N VAL A 180 2.57 0.56 -10.71
CA VAL A 180 1.50 1.55 -10.80
C VAL A 180 0.26 0.90 -11.38
N TRP A 181 -0.85 1.05 -10.67
CA TRP A 181 -2.16 0.51 -11.02
C TRP A 181 -3.19 1.62 -11.00
N SER A 182 -4.19 1.58 -11.87
CA SER A 182 -5.23 2.62 -11.92
C SER A 182 -6.61 2.04 -12.18
N THR A 183 -7.62 2.64 -11.57
CA THR A 183 -9.04 2.36 -11.90
C THR A 183 -9.45 2.93 -13.25
N GLN A 184 -8.59 3.73 -13.90
CA GLN A 184 -8.86 4.37 -15.18
C GLN A 184 -8.25 3.62 -16.40
N THR A 185 -7.71 2.43 -16.15
CA THR A 185 -7.21 1.54 -17.21
C THR A 185 -7.69 0.12 -17.00
N ASP A 186 -7.88 -0.60 -18.09
CA ASP A 186 -8.31 -2.01 -18.12
C ASP A 186 -7.17 -2.96 -18.53
N ALA A 187 -5.93 -2.47 -18.58
CA ALA A 187 -4.77 -3.26 -18.96
C ALA A 187 -4.59 -4.47 -18.05
N GLN A 188 -4.62 -5.66 -18.63
CA GLN A 188 -4.55 -6.94 -17.91
C GLN A 188 -3.14 -7.53 -17.85
N SER A 189 -2.25 -7.09 -18.74
CA SER A 189 -0.86 -7.56 -18.79
C SER A 189 -0.01 -6.74 -17.83
N VAL A 190 0.86 -7.43 -17.07
CA VAL A 190 1.85 -6.81 -16.20
C VAL A 190 3.22 -6.95 -16.88
N VAL A 191 3.78 -5.83 -17.31
CA VAL A 191 5.11 -5.76 -17.92
C VAL A 191 5.94 -4.76 -17.12
N VAL A 192 7.06 -5.21 -16.58
CA VAL A 192 7.95 -4.37 -15.77
C VAL A 192 9.36 -4.33 -16.39
N ASP A 193 9.99 -3.19 -16.34
CA ASP A 193 11.40 -3.05 -16.67
C ASP A 193 12.24 -3.63 -15.54
N ILE A 194 13.33 -4.34 -15.87
CA ILE A 194 14.23 -4.93 -14.88
C ILE A 194 15.51 -4.08 -14.86
N PHE A 195 15.84 -3.54 -13.70
CA PHE A 195 17.09 -2.86 -13.45
C PHE A 195 18.05 -3.85 -12.77
N GLU A 196 19.08 -4.25 -13.49
CA GLU A 196 20.20 -5.06 -12.99
C GLU A 196 21.41 -4.13 -12.80
N ASN A 197 22.06 -4.21 -11.64
CA ASN A 197 23.32 -3.52 -11.35
C ASN A 197 24.52 -4.37 -11.75
#